data_62bd6d8febf81bd559a567c3afa706ce
#
_entry.id   62bd6d8febf81bd559a567c3afa706ce
#
_cell.length_a   1.000
_cell.length_b   1.000
_cell.length_c   1.000
_cell.angle_alpha   90.00
_cell.angle_beta   90.00
_cell.angle_gamma   90.00
#
_symmetry.space_group_name_H-M   'P 1'
#
loop_
_entity.id
_entity.type
_entity.pdbx_description
1 polymer ?
#
loop_
_entity_poly.entity_id
_entity_poly.type
_entity_poly.pdbx_seq_one_letter_code
_entity_poly.pdbx_strand_id
1 'polypeptide(L)'
;MGTVQARSLEPLPVSGPDLSPSLDEAETVEVEPETKQEVLENKRVIVQHVHIDGVSRTKDDLLVYEIADVFKAKNLIEVMKKSHEARERLLRLGIFRNVEVLIDTTMGEEALAEGLDVIFEVKEMRRLTGSYNTMVGNNEGSMVLGLKLPNLFGRAEKITFQFSYGTKETSYGLSYFKPQPGNFDKNFAVNLYKVTGQFPWSSLRETDRGISTEYNFPIWKTHHTLKWEGVWRELGSLSRTASFSVREESGHSLKSSISHTMTVDTRNSAILPKRGALLKINQELAGYTGGDVSFLKEDVELQFNSSLLWDSVLSASLWGGLLVPIGDKPSSIADRFYLGGPTTVRGFSMYSIGPQSEGDYLGGEAYWAGGLHFYTPLPFRPGQGGFGDLFRTHFFLNAGNLCNLNYGDGPNAHLQKLAECIRWSYGAGIVLRLGNIARLELNYCIPMGVQSGDRICDGVQFGAGIRFL
;
A
#
# COMPACT_ATOMS: atom_id res chain seq x y z
N MET A 1 12.01 -1.94 -38.32
CA MET A 1 12.25 -1.20 -39.59
C MET A 1 10.90 -0.90 -40.21
N GLY A 2 10.63 0.38 -40.48
CA GLY A 2 9.42 0.84 -41.14
C GLY A 2 8.88 2.13 -40.56
N THR A 3 9.62 3.22 -40.71
CA THR A 3 9.15 4.60 -40.46
C THR A 3 8.29 5.06 -41.65
N VAL A 4 7.05 5.45 -41.38
CA VAL A 4 6.22 6.15 -42.33
C VAL A 4 6.26 7.63 -41.96
N GLN A 5 6.89 8.43 -42.84
CA GLN A 5 6.86 9.89 -42.79
C GLN A 5 5.58 10.37 -43.47
N ALA A 6 4.78 11.19 -42.80
CA ALA A 6 3.72 11.97 -43.40
C ALA A 6 4.31 13.20 -44.09
N ARG A 7 4.12 13.31 -45.40
CA ARG A 7 4.41 14.49 -46.22
C ARG A 7 3.28 15.50 -46.10
N SER A 8 3.62 16.71 -45.70
CA SER A 8 2.78 17.90 -45.84
C SER A 8 2.71 18.31 -47.31
N LEU A 9 1.51 18.49 -47.83
CA LEU A 9 1.25 19.11 -49.15
C LEU A 9 0.91 20.57 -48.91
N GLU A 10 1.77 21.46 -49.44
CA GLU A 10 1.49 22.90 -49.57
C GLU A 10 0.49 23.12 -50.73
N PRO A 11 -0.44 24.07 -50.62
CA PRO A 11 -1.30 24.46 -51.75
C PRO A 11 -0.64 25.53 -52.59
N LEU A 12 -0.69 25.36 -53.91
CA LEU A 12 -0.28 26.31 -54.94
C LEU A 12 -1.28 27.46 -55.07
N PRO A 13 -0.84 28.68 -55.46
CA PRO A 13 -1.72 29.82 -55.62
C PRO A 13 -2.34 29.83 -57.02
N VAL A 14 -3.66 30.09 -57.12
CA VAL A 14 -4.34 30.43 -58.38
C VAL A 14 -4.90 31.83 -58.25
N SER A 15 -4.48 32.68 -59.20
CA SER A 15 -4.89 34.07 -59.38
C SER A 15 -6.16 34.20 -60.25
N GLY A 16 -7.13 34.98 -59.76
CA GLY A 16 -8.11 35.88 -60.33
C GLY A 16 -9.12 35.41 -61.38
N PRO A 17 -10.16 36.19 -61.74
CA PRO A 17 -10.56 37.52 -61.26
C PRO A 17 -12.06 37.63 -60.84
N ASP A 18 -12.37 38.80 -60.26
CA ASP A 18 -13.65 39.38 -59.84
C ASP A 18 -14.92 38.99 -60.59
N LEU A 19 -15.96 38.72 -59.83
CA LEU A 19 -17.36 39.12 -60.09
C LEU A 19 -18.17 38.92 -58.76
N SER A 20 -18.54 40.04 -58.13
CA SER A 20 -19.61 40.06 -57.13
C SER A 20 -20.98 40.00 -57.85
N PRO A 21 -22.02 39.44 -57.24
CA PRO A 21 -22.84 40.21 -56.35
C PRO A 21 -23.33 39.45 -55.08
N SER A 22 -23.53 40.29 -54.08
CA SER A 22 -24.33 40.11 -52.88
C SER A 22 -25.41 39.05 -52.89
N LEU A 23 -25.43 38.21 -51.81
CA LEU A 23 -26.67 37.82 -51.12
C LEU A 23 -26.33 36.96 -49.88
N ASP A 24 -26.85 37.47 -48.77
CA ASP A 24 -27.12 36.78 -47.51
C ASP A 24 -25.93 36.16 -46.72
N GLU A 25 -25.42 36.99 -45.82
CA GLU A 25 -24.77 36.56 -44.59
C GLU A 25 -25.73 35.68 -43.80
N ALA A 26 -25.62 34.37 -43.94
CA ALA A 26 -26.03 33.46 -42.91
C ALA A 26 -24.95 33.53 -41.82
N GLU A 27 -25.21 34.29 -40.76
CA GLU A 27 -24.45 34.23 -39.50
C GLU A 27 -24.33 32.76 -39.06
N THR A 28 -23.21 32.14 -39.34
CA THR A 28 -22.82 30.94 -38.60
C THR A 28 -22.45 31.40 -37.19
N VAL A 29 -23.43 31.35 -36.30
CA VAL A 29 -23.20 31.52 -34.86
C VAL A 29 -22.23 30.42 -34.43
N GLU A 30 -20.97 30.80 -34.27
CA GLU A 30 -20.02 29.97 -33.51
C GLU A 30 -20.55 29.91 -32.09
N VAL A 31 -21.24 28.82 -31.76
CA VAL A 31 -21.70 28.53 -30.43
C VAL A 31 -20.46 28.27 -29.58
N GLU A 32 -20.15 29.20 -28.68
CA GLU A 32 -19.04 29.08 -27.71
C GLU A 32 -19.10 27.72 -27.00
N PRO A 33 -17.94 27.13 -26.61
CA PRO A 33 -17.90 25.79 -25.99
C PRO A 33 -18.72 25.70 -24.70
N GLU A 34 -18.92 26.79 -24.01
CA GLU A 34 -19.76 26.86 -22.80
C GLU A 34 -21.23 26.62 -23.07
N THR A 35 -21.77 27.16 -24.16
CA THR A 35 -23.19 26.96 -24.55
C THR A 35 -23.49 25.52 -24.98
N LYS A 36 -22.52 24.79 -25.53
CA LYS A 36 -22.68 23.35 -25.86
C LYS A 36 -22.80 22.51 -24.58
N GLN A 37 -22.05 22.86 -23.56
CA GLN A 37 -22.09 22.14 -22.29
C GLN A 37 -23.41 22.37 -21.54
N GLU A 38 -23.92 23.62 -21.49
CA GLU A 38 -25.23 23.94 -20.93
C GLU A 38 -26.40 23.25 -21.66
N VAL A 39 -26.35 23.14 -22.97
CA VAL A 39 -27.37 22.43 -23.76
C VAL A 39 -27.37 20.93 -23.44
N LEU A 40 -26.21 20.32 -23.24
CA LEU A 40 -26.08 18.92 -22.90
C LEU A 40 -26.50 18.64 -21.43
N GLU A 41 -26.26 19.58 -20.50
CA GLU A 41 -26.68 19.49 -19.11
C GLU A 41 -28.22 19.59 -18.97
N ASN A 42 -28.87 20.43 -19.79
CA ASN A 42 -30.29 20.64 -19.74
C ASN A 42 -31.13 19.58 -20.52
N LYS A 43 -30.47 18.76 -21.36
CA LYS A 43 -31.17 17.70 -22.10
C LYS A 43 -31.52 16.54 -21.14
N ARG A 44 -32.78 16.41 -20.82
CA ARG A 44 -33.31 15.28 -20.05
C ARG A 44 -33.17 14.00 -20.86
N VAL A 45 -32.73 12.94 -20.21
CA VAL A 45 -32.62 11.60 -20.79
C VAL A 45 -33.02 10.55 -19.77
N ILE A 46 -33.53 9.42 -20.26
CA ILE A 46 -33.87 8.27 -19.41
C ILE A 46 -33.11 7.08 -19.94
N VAL A 47 -32.34 6.45 -19.07
CA VAL A 47 -31.66 5.17 -19.38
C VAL A 47 -32.72 4.07 -19.32
N GLN A 48 -33.10 3.51 -20.49
CA GLN A 48 -34.11 2.45 -20.60
C GLN A 48 -33.49 1.09 -20.36
N HIS A 49 -32.37 0.79 -21.01
CA HIS A 49 -31.72 -0.49 -20.91
C HIS A 49 -30.20 -0.31 -20.61
N VAL A 50 -29.68 -1.24 -19.87
CA VAL A 50 -28.24 -1.40 -19.70
C VAL A 50 -27.88 -2.84 -20.04
N HIS A 51 -27.08 -3.01 -21.08
CA HIS A 51 -26.63 -4.31 -21.56
C HIS A 51 -25.16 -4.52 -21.20
N ILE A 52 -24.79 -5.76 -20.88
CA ILE A 52 -23.40 -6.15 -20.68
C ILE A 52 -23.10 -7.32 -21.60
N ASP A 53 -22.30 -7.04 -22.62
CA ASP A 53 -21.93 -8.02 -23.64
C ASP A 53 -20.52 -8.56 -23.41
N GLY A 54 -20.28 -9.83 -23.77
CA GLY A 54 -18.98 -10.49 -23.63
C GLY A 54 -18.76 -11.21 -22.31
N VAL A 55 -19.80 -11.32 -21.47
CA VAL A 55 -19.78 -12.09 -20.22
C VAL A 55 -19.99 -13.57 -20.54
N SER A 56 -19.14 -14.43 -19.97
CA SER A 56 -19.27 -15.90 -20.13
C SER A 56 -19.29 -16.66 -18.82
N ARG A 57 -18.61 -16.17 -17.78
CA ARG A 57 -18.47 -16.86 -16.49
C ARG A 57 -19.00 -16.05 -15.33
N THR A 58 -19.01 -14.74 -15.47
CA THR A 58 -19.43 -13.83 -14.40
C THR A 58 -20.94 -13.90 -14.23
N LYS A 59 -21.42 -13.95 -13.00
CA LYS A 59 -22.84 -14.00 -12.68
C LYS A 59 -23.46 -12.62 -12.70
N ASP A 60 -24.69 -12.54 -13.15
CA ASP A 60 -25.44 -11.30 -13.32
C ASP A 60 -25.66 -10.57 -11.97
N ASP A 61 -25.82 -11.32 -10.87
CA ASP A 61 -26.02 -10.76 -9.55
C ASP A 61 -24.90 -9.81 -9.12
N LEU A 62 -23.64 -10.11 -9.47
CA LEU A 62 -22.50 -9.21 -9.23
C LEU A 62 -22.59 -7.95 -10.11
N LEU A 63 -22.90 -8.13 -11.37
CA LEU A 63 -22.88 -7.06 -12.37
C LEU A 63 -23.95 -6.01 -12.11
N VAL A 64 -25.16 -6.45 -11.73
CA VAL A 64 -26.29 -5.56 -11.44
C VAL A 64 -25.93 -4.55 -10.34
N TYR A 65 -25.21 -4.96 -9.29
CA TYR A 65 -24.80 -4.04 -8.24
C TYR A 65 -23.81 -2.96 -8.72
N GLU A 66 -22.96 -3.29 -9.67
CA GLU A 66 -21.93 -2.37 -10.15
C GLU A 66 -22.49 -1.33 -11.16
N ILE A 67 -23.54 -1.67 -11.88
CA ILE A 67 -24.14 -0.81 -12.91
C ILE A 67 -25.41 -0.08 -12.46
N ALA A 68 -26.01 -0.46 -11.33
CA ALA A 68 -27.32 0.04 -10.90
C ALA A 68 -27.43 1.57 -10.84
N ASP A 69 -26.32 2.26 -10.57
CA ASP A 69 -26.32 3.72 -10.47
C ASP A 69 -26.51 4.43 -11.83
N VAL A 70 -26.24 3.74 -12.94
CA VAL A 70 -26.42 4.30 -14.28
C VAL A 70 -27.89 4.63 -14.55
N PHE A 71 -28.82 3.81 -14.05
CA PHE A 71 -30.28 4.05 -14.17
C PHE A 71 -30.77 5.30 -13.43
N LYS A 72 -29.98 5.85 -12.52
CA LYS A 72 -30.34 7.05 -11.73
C LYS A 72 -29.95 8.36 -12.42
N ALA A 73 -29.38 8.30 -13.61
CA ALA A 73 -28.96 9.48 -14.36
C ALA A 73 -30.19 10.19 -14.97
N LYS A 74 -30.19 11.53 -14.93
CA LYS A 74 -31.28 12.37 -15.39
C LYS A 74 -30.98 13.19 -16.64
N ASN A 75 -29.72 13.39 -16.94
CA ASN A 75 -29.22 14.14 -18.09
C ASN A 75 -28.04 13.41 -18.74
N LEU A 76 -27.72 13.76 -19.99
CA LEU A 76 -26.72 13.07 -20.77
C LEU A 76 -25.32 13.10 -20.11
N ILE A 77 -24.95 14.21 -19.51
CA ILE A 77 -23.67 14.33 -18.80
C ILE A 77 -23.61 13.41 -17.58
N GLU A 78 -24.70 13.29 -16.84
CA GLU A 78 -24.78 12.32 -15.73
C GLU A 78 -24.71 10.88 -16.22
N VAL A 79 -25.34 10.54 -17.37
CA VAL A 79 -25.21 9.21 -17.97
C VAL A 79 -23.76 8.90 -18.29
N MET A 80 -23.06 9.81 -18.97
CA MET A 80 -21.64 9.64 -19.30
C MET A 80 -20.78 9.48 -18.03
N LYS A 81 -20.99 10.32 -17.03
CA LYS A 81 -20.23 10.28 -15.77
C LYS A 81 -20.47 8.98 -15.01
N LYS A 82 -21.74 8.58 -14.81
CA LYS A 82 -22.10 7.36 -14.08
C LYS A 82 -21.70 6.10 -14.84
N SER A 83 -21.76 6.12 -16.17
CA SER A 83 -21.27 5.02 -17.01
C SER A 83 -19.75 4.88 -16.91
N HIS A 84 -19.02 6.00 -16.86
CA HIS A 84 -17.57 5.98 -16.62
C HIS A 84 -17.24 5.45 -15.22
N GLU A 85 -17.95 5.89 -14.20
CA GLU A 85 -17.79 5.38 -12.84
C GLU A 85 -18.10 3.87 -12.74
N ALA A 86 -19.14 3.40 -13.41
CA ALA A 86 -19.48 1.98 -13.49
C ALA A 86 -18.38 1.18 -14.22
N ARG A 87 -17.83 1.72 -15.32
CA ARG A 87 -16.70 1.14 -16.04
C ARG A 87 -15.49 0.97 -15.11
N GLU A 88 -15.13 2.01 -14.35
CA GLU A 88 -14.02 1.96 -13.41
C GLU A 88 -14.27 0.93 -12.28
N ARG A 89 -15.51 0.83 -11.78
CA ARG A 89 -15.89 -0.20 -10.79
C ARG A 89 -15.74 -1.61 -11.37
N LEU A 90 -16.18 -1.86 -12.60
CA LEU A 90 -16.03 -3.14 -13.27
C LEU A 90 -14.54 -3.50 -13.50
N LEU A 91 -13.72 -2.56 -13.93
CA LEU A 91 -12.28 -2.76 -14.07
C LEU A 91 -11.58 -3.03 -12.72
N ARG A 92 -12.03 -2.36 -11.65
CA ARG A 92 -11.51 -2.52 -10.29
C ARG A 92 -11.75 -3.92 -9.72
N LEU A 93 -12.80 -4.63 -10.16
CA LEU A 93 -13.01 -6.03 -9.81
C LEU A 93 -11.82 -6.92 -10.24
N GLY A 94 -11.07 -6.50 -11.28
CA GLY A 94 -9.88 -7.19 -11.77
C GLY A 94 -10.17 -8.58 -12.34
N ILE A 95 -11.37 -8.75 -12.89
CA ILE A 95 -11.81 -9.94 -13.65
C ILE A 95 -11.99 -9.64 -15.13
N PHE A 96 -12.06 -8.36 -15.50
CA PHE A 96 -12.14 -7.88 -16.87
C PHE A 96 -10.80 -7.31 -17.31
N ARG A 97 -10.43 -7.62 -18.56
CA ARG A 97 -9.21 -7.08 -19.19
C ARG A 97 -9.48 -5.72 -19.82
N ASN A 98 -10.65 -5.56 -20.41
CA ASN A 98 -11.12 -4.33 -21.03
C ASN A 98 -12.61 -4.19 -20.78
N VAL A 99 -13.06 -2.94 -20.65
CA VAL A 99 -14.47 -2.56 -20.55
C VAL A 99 -14.64 -1.32 -21.42
N GLU A 100 -15.43 -1.44 -22.48
CA GLU A 100 -15.80 -0.33 -23.35
C GLU A 100 -17.25 0.03 -23.06
N VAL A 101 -17.58 1.30 -23.18
CA VAL A 101 -18.93 1.81 -22.92
C VAL A 101 -19.43 2.48 -24.17
N LEU A 102 -20.56 2.00 -24.69
CA LEU A 102 -21.28 2.57 -25.80
C LEU A 102 -22.61 3.12 -25.27
N ILE A 103 -22.96 4.33 -25.70
CA ILE A 103 -24.21 4.98 -25.35
C ILE A 103 -24.92 5.24 -26.70
N ASP A 104 -26.11 4.70 -26.87
CA ASP A 104 -26.92 4.83 -28.09
C ASP A 104 -28.36 5.22 -27.74
N THR A 105 -29.09 5.64 -28.70
CA THR A 105 -30.52 5.92 -28.57
C THR A 105 -31.32 4.61 -28.61
N THR A 106 -32.28 4.47 -27.71
CA THR A 106 -33.13 3.28 -27.69
C THR A 106 -33.91 3.15 -29.02
N MET A 107 -33.82 1.99 -29.65
CA MET A 107 -34.55 1.66 -30.87
C MET A 107 -35.56 0.55 -30.58
N GLY A 108 -36.77 0.66 -31.14
CA GLY A 108 -37.81 -0.34 -31.04
C GLY A 108 -39.21 0.25 -30.83
N GLU A 109 -40.23 -0.62 -30.75
CA GLU A 109 -41.64 -0.21 -30.58
C GLU A 109 -41.91 0.44 -29.23
N GLU A 110 -41.09 0.17 -28.19
CA GLU A 110 -41.16 0.72 -26.82
C GLU A 110 -40.18 1.87 -26.58
N ALA A 111 -39.49 2.36 -27.62
CA ALA A 111 -38.49 3.41 -27.51
C ALA A 111 -39.10 4.76 -27.09
N LEU A 112 -38.64 5.33 -25.99
CA LEU A 112 -38.98 6.68 -25.57
C LEU A 112 -38.16 7.71 -26.37
N ALA A 113 -38.75 8.86 -26.67
CA ALA A 113 -38.09 9.92 -27.44
C ALA A 113 -36.78 10.44 -26.77
N GLU A 114 -36.65 10.27 -25.47
CA GLU A 114 -35.49 10.63 -24.66
C GLU A 114 -34.78 9.39 -24.10
N GLY A 115 -35.08 8.18 -24.63
CA GLY A 115 -34.55 6.91 -24.18
C GLY A 115 -33.11 6.68 -24.65
N LEU A 116 -32.24 6.22 -23.75
CA LEU A 116 -30.87 5.82 -24.04
C LEU A 116 -30.63 4.37 -23.59
N ASP A 117 -29.88 3.66 -24.42
CA ASP A 117 -29.32 2.34 -24.10
C ASP A 117 -27.83 2.47 -23.83
N VAL A 118 -27.38 1.89 -22.72
CA VAL A 118 -25.97 1.87 -22.36
C VAL A 118 -25.47 0.44 -22.47
N ILE A 119 -24.47 0.22 -23.30
CA ILE A 119 -23.90 -1.09 -23.59
C ILE A 119 -22.48 -1.13 -23.03
N PHE A 120 -22.20 -2.07 -22.15
CA PHE A 120 -20.86 -2.36 -21.65
C PHE A 120 -20.31 -3.58 -22.38
N GLU A 121 -19.37 -3.36 -23.29
CA GLU A 121 -18.63 -4.46 -23.92
C GLU A 121 -17.46 -4.85 -23.03
N VAL A 122 -17.52 -6.05 -22.44
CA VAL A 122 -16.50 -6.52 -21.51
C VAL A 122 -15.72 -7.68 -22.09
N LYS A 123 -14.43 -7.72 -21.77
CA LYS A 123 -13.56 -8.84 -22.07
C LYS A 123 -13.03 -9.46 -20.80
N GLU A 124 -13.49 -10.67 -20.49
CA GLU A 124 -13.06 -11.39 -19.29
C GLU A 124 -11.56 -11.76 -19.35
N MET A 125 -10.91 -11.77 -18.19
CA MET A 125 -9.53 -12.23 -18.05
C MET A 125 -9.40 -13.73 -18.34
N ARG A 126 -8.21 -14.16 -18.72
CA ARG A 126 -7.88 -15.59 -18.86
C ARG A 126 -8.08 -16.31 -17.52
N ARG A 127 -8.45 -17.60 -17.59
CA ARG A 127 -8.67 -18.43 -16.40
C ARG A 127 -7.45 -18.56 -15.52
N LEU A 128 -6.25 -18.56 -16.10
CA LEU A 128 -4.98 -18.61 -15.40
C LEU A 128 -4.11 -17.45 -15.84
N THR A 129 -3.59 -16.70 -14.89
CA THR A 129 -2.67 -15.59 -15.12
C THR A 129 -1.45 -15.75 -14.24
N GLY A 130 -0.26 -15.79 -14.85
CA GLY A 130 1.01 -15.74 -14.15
C GLY A 130 1.41 -14.29 -13.86
N SER A 131 2.04 -14.04 -12.73
CA SER A 131 2.64 -12.76 -12.36
C SER A 131 4.04 -12.97 -11.81
N TYR A 132 4.92 -12.04 -12.17
CA TYR A 132 6.26 -11.93 -11.65
C TYR A 132 6.45 -10.52 -11.09
N ASN A 133 6.87 -10.42 -9.84
CA ASN A 133 7.12 -9.15 -9.18
C ASN A 133 8.41 -9.22 -8.38
N THR A 134 9.07 -8.08 -8.23
CA THR A 134 10.16 -7.90 -7.29
C THR A 134 9.67 -7.00 -6.16
N MET A 135 9.89 -7.43 -4.93
CA MET A 135 9.55 -6.65 -3.74
C MET A 135 10.84 -6.25 -3.03
N VAL A 136 10.86 -5.03 -2.51
CA VAL A 136 11.94 -4.51 -1.68
C VAL A 136 11.33 -4.06 -0.36
N GLY A 137 11.78 -4.64 0.72
CA GLY A 137 11.30 -4.31 2.06
C GLY A 137 12.42 -4.45 3.08
N ASN A 138 12.50 -3.50 4.01
CA ASN A 138 13.39 -3.58 5.17
C ASN A 138 14.84 -3.97 4.86
N ASN A 139 15.40 -3.34 3.84
CA ASN A 139 16.76 -3.57 3.31
C ASN A 139 16.99 -4.94 2.66
N GLU A 140 15.92 -5.60 2.27
CA GLU A 140 15.95 -6.91 1.60
C GLU A 140 15.18 -6.87 0.29
N GLY A 141 15.64 -7.67 -0.66
CA GLY A 141 14.96 -7.89 -1.93
C GLY A 141 14.39 -9.31 -1.99
N SER A 142 13.20 -9.46 -2.50
CA SER A 142 12.59 -10.74 -2.79
C SER A 142 11.95 -10.78 -4.17
N MET A 143 11.96 -11.95 -4.75
CA MET A 143 11.35 -12.28 -6.02
C MET A 143 10.07 -13.05 -5.76
N VAL A 144 8.96 -12.55 -6.28
CA VAL A 144 7.63 -13.12 -6.07
C VAL A 144 7.08 -13.64 -7.39
N LEU A 145 6.83 -14.93 -7.42
CA LEU A 145 6.14 -15.61 -8.51
C LEU A 145 4.70 -15.87 -8.07
N GLY A 146 3.74 -15.50 -8.89
CA GLY A 146 2.32 -15.68 -8.61
C GLY A 146 1.57 -16.35 -9.74
N LEU A 147 0.65 -17.24 -9.37
CA LEU A 147 -0.37 -17.78 -10.26
C LEU A 147 -1.74 -17.35 -9.74
N LYS A 148 -2.53 -16.71 -10.59
CA LYS A 148 -3.87 -16.22 -10.25
C LYS A 148 -4.93 -16.91 -11.09
N LEU A 149 -5.98 -17.36 -10.42
CA LEU A 149 -7.21 -17.89 -11.00
C LEU A 149 -8.34 -16.87 -10.71
N PRO A 150 -8.55 -15.89 -11.59
CA PRO A 150 -9.61 -14.90 -11.38
C PRO A 150 -10.97 -15.47 -11.75
N ASN A 151 -11.98 -15.11 -10.95
CA ASN A 151 -13.40 -15.38 -11.22
C ASN A 151 -13.73 -16.87 -11.38
N LEU A 152 -13.26 -17.69 -10.44
CA LEU A 152 -13.43 -19.15 -10.50
C LEU A 152 -14.90 -19.58 -10.42
N PHE A 153 -15.67 -18.93 -9.52
CA PHE A 153 -17.09 -19.24 -9.27
C PHE A 153 -18.05 -18.19 -9.86
N GLY A 154 -17.52 -17.18 -10.58
CA GLY A 154 -18.32 -16.17 -11.26
C GLY A 154 -18.72 -14.94 -10.44
N ARG A 155 -18.18 -14.75 -9.23
CA ARG A 155 -18.47 -13.61 -8.36
C ARG A 155 -17.24 -12.80 -7.99
N ALA A 156 -16.31 -12.65 -8.94
CA ALA A 156 -15.04 -11.94 -8.80
C ALA A 156 -14.10 -12.50 -7.73
N GLU A 157 -14.29 -13.75 -7.33
CA GLU A 157 -13.35 -14.43 -6.44
C GLU A 157 -12.01 -14.63 -7.14
N LYS A 158 -10.94 -14.56 -6.37
CA LYS A 158 -9.57 -14.78 -6.86
C LYS A 158 -8.88 -15.79 -5.98
N ILE A 159 -8.36 -16.84 -6.59
CA ILE A 159 -7.42 -17.74 -5.93
C ILE A 159 -6.03 -17.37 -6.43
N THR A 160 -5.12 -17.12 -5.51
CA THR A 160 -3.74 -16.75 -5.83
C THR A 160 -2.80 -17.70 -5.11
N PHE A 161 -1.93 -18.36 -5.86
CA PHE A 161 -0.78 -19.05 -5.33
C PHE A 161 0.44 -18.14 -5.49
N GLN A 162 1.19 -17.93 -4.41
CA GLN A 162 2.39 -17.11 -4.41
C GLN A 162 3.57 -17.90 -3.86
N PHE A 163 4.72 -17.74 -4.52
CA PHE A 163 6.01 -18.18 -4.04
C PHE A 163 6.93 -16.97 -3.99
N SER A 164 7.49 -16.67 -2.83
CA SER A 164 8.47 -15.61 -2.65
C SER A 164 9.81 -16.19 -2.22
N TYR A 165 10.85 -15.76 -2.89
CA TYR A 165 12.22 -16.12 -2.58
C TYR A 165 13.03 -14.86 -2.33
N GLY A 166 13.48 -14.67 -1.11
CA GLY A 166 14.32 -13.56 -0.68
C GLY A 166 15.63 -14.05 -0.07
N THR A 167 16.50 -13.13 0.26
CA THR A 167 17.82 -13.42 0.82
C THR A 167 17.76 -14.03 2.23
N LYS A 168 16.77 -13.60 3.03
CA LYS A 168 16.58 -14.07 4.41
C LYS A 168 15.22 -14.72 4.64
N GLU A 169 14.29 -14.52 3.74
CA GLU A 169 12.93 -15.03 3.86
C GLU A 169 12.50 -15.79 2.62
N THR A 170 11.86 -16.93 2.82
CA THR A 170 11.21 -17.70 1.77
C THR A 170 9.78 -18.00 2.19
N SER A 171 8.83 -17.74 1.32
CA SER A 171 7.42 -17.99 1.62
C SER A 171 6.66 -18.61 0.47
N TYR A 172 5.66 -19.43 0.80
CA TYR A 172 4.62 -19.85 -0.12
C TYR A 172 3.26 -19.67 0.53
N GLY A 173 2.31 -19.26 -0.30
CA GLY A 173 0.97 -19.01 0.17
C GLY A 173 -0.08 -19.29 -0.89
N LEU A 174 -1.24 -19.72 -0.41
CA LEU A 174 -2.46 -19.83 -1.16
C LEU A 174 -3.48 -18.85 -0.56
N SER A 175 -3.95 -17.91 -1.36
CA SER A 175 -4.91 -16.90 -0.93
C SER A 175 -6.22 -17.04 -1.70
N TYR A 176 -7.32 -17.08 -0.99
CA TYR A 176 -8.66 -16.93 -1.52
C TYR A 176 -9.19 -15.54 -1.16
N PHE A 177 -9.56 -14.77 -2.15
CA PHE A 177 -10.06 -13.41 -2.01
C PHE A 177 -11.46 -13.30 -2.61
N LYS A 178 -12.39 -12.69 -1.88
CA LYS A 178 -13.76 -12.45 -2.31
C LYS A 178 -14.19 -11.02 -2.00
N PRO A 179 -14.43 -10.18 -3.02
CA PRO A 179 -15.00 -8.85 -2.82
C PRO A 179 -16.49 -8.94 -2.52
N GLN A 180 -17.02 -7.93 -1.83
CA GLN A 180 -18.45 -7.79 -1.64
C GLN A 180 -19.04 -7.10 -2.89
N PRO A 181 -20.16 -7.62 -3.45
CA PRO A 181 -20.85 -6.96 -4.55
C PRO A 181 -21.24 -5.52 -4.21
N GLY A 182 -21.02 -4.59 -5.15
CA GLY A 182 -21.31 -3.17 -4.97
C GLY A 182 -20.31 -2.37 -4.15
N ASN A 183 -19.40 -3.01 -3.44
CA ASN A 183 -18.34 -2.33 -2.69
C ASN A 183 -17.08 -3.17 -2.63
N PHE A 184 -16.17 -2.92 -3.55
CA PHE A 184 -14.89 -3.64 -3.64
C PHE A 184 -14.00 -3.47 -2.40
N ASP A 185 -14.12 -2.34 -1.71
CA ASP A 185 -13.32 -2.05 -0.50
C ASP A 185 -13.73 -2.93 0.68
N LYS A 186 -14.95 -3.49 0.63
CA LYS A 186 -15.39 -4.55 1.54
C LYS A 186 -15.04 -5.89 0.93
N ASN A 187 -14.13 -6.59 1.55
CA ASN A 187 -13.70 -7.89 1.03
C ASN A 187 -13.31 -8.84 2.16
N PHE A 188 -13.36 -10.11 1.83
CA PHE A 188 -12.98 -11.20 2.70
C PHE A 188 -11.85 -11.99 2.04
N ALA A 189 -10.83 -12.33 2.81
CA ALA A 189 -9.72 -13.14 2.35
C ALA A 189 -9.41 -14.27 3.34
N VAL A 190 -9.01 -15.42 2.80
CA VAL A 190 -8.48 -16.54 3.57
C VAL A 190 -7.11 -16.87 3.00
N ASN A 191 -6.10 -16.94 3.85
CA ASN A 191 -4.74 -17.21 3.45
C ASN A 191 -4.22 -18.45 4.18
N LEU A 192 -3.62 -19.36 3.42
CA LEU A 192 -2.81 -20.47 3.91
C LEU A 192 -1.38 -20.17 3.54
N TYR A 193 -0.46 -20.17 4.48
CA TYR A 193 0.92 -19.81 4.20
C TYR A 193 1.93 -20.60 5.02
N LYS A 194 3.13 -20.66 4.47
CA LYS A 194 4.34 -21.06 5.17
C LYS A 194 5.42 -20.03 4.87
N VAL A 195 5.99 -19.47 5.93
CA VAL A 195 7.07 -18.49 5.87
C VAL A 195 8.25 -19.02 6.65
N THR A 196 9.43 -18.96 6.09
CA THR A 196 10.68 -19.29 6.79
C THR A 196 11.59 -18.08 6.72
N GLY A 197 11.89 -17.49 7.87
CA GLY A 197 12.75 -16.33 8.03
C GLY A 197 14.02 -16.64 8.81
N GLN A 198 15.08 -15.88 8.53
CA GLN A 198 16.32 -15.88 9.27
C GLN A 198 16.56 -14.50 9.86
N PHE A 199 16.81 -14.45 11.16
CA PHE A 199 17.02 -13.22 11.94
C PHE A 199 18.45 -13.22 12.50
N PRO A 200 19.46 -12.80 11.72
CA PRO A 200 20.86 -12.87 12.13
C PRO A 200 21.20 -12.06 13.37
N TRP A 201 20.45 -10.96 13.61
CA TRP A 201 20.64 -10.12 14.81
C TRP A 201 20.27 -10.82 16.12
N SER A 202 19.38 -11.80 16.06
CA SER A 202 18.96 -12.64 17.18
C SER A 202 19.48 -14.07 17.08
N SER A 203 20.31 -14.40 16.09
CA SER A 203 20.74 -15.77 15.77
C SER A 203 19.60 -16.78 15.73
N LEU A 204 18.43 -16.34 15.25
CA LEU A 204 17.16 -17.06 15.24
C LEU A 204 16.74 -17.42 13.81
N ARG A 205 16.15 -18.61 13.69
CA ARG A 205 15.40 -19.05 12.51
C ARG A 205 13.96 -19.31 12.92
N GLU A 206 13.02 -18.76 12.19
CA GLU A 206 11.59 -18.94 12.42
C GLU A 206 10.94 -19.58 11.19
N THR A 207 10.10 -20.58 11.42
CA THR A 207 9.26 -21.17 10.38
C THR A 207 7.82 -21.15 10.86
N ASP A 208 7.02 -20.35 10.19
CA ASP A 208 5.60 -20.18 10.46
C ASP A 208 4.77 -20.95 9.45
N ARG A 209 3.80 -21.70 9.92
CA ARG A 209 2.78 -22.37 9.11
C ARG A 209 1.44 -21.94 9.65
N GLY A 210 0.67 -21.21 8.85
CA GLY A 210 -0.53 -20.56 9.37
C GLY A 210 -1.68 -20.53 8.40
N ILE A 211 -2.83 -20.28 9.00
CA ILE A 211 -4.05 -19.88 8.33
C ILE A 211 -4.48 -18.53 8.88
N SER A 212 -4.85 -17.60 8.02
CA SER A 212 -5.47 -16.35 8.43
C SER A 212 -6.75 -16.08 7.68
N THR A 213 -7.68 -15.44 8.35
CA THR A 213 -8.90 -14.90 7.75
C THR A 213 -8.91 -13.41 7.98
N GLU A 214 -9.18 -12.65 6.94
CA GLU A 214 -9.17 -11.20 6.96
C GLU A 214 -10.48 -10.67 6.42
N TYR A 215 -11.03 -9.67 7.10
CA TYR A 215 -12.16 -8.90 6.63
C TYR A 215 -11.81 -7.43 6.60
N ASN A 216 -11.81 -6.84 5.41
CA ASN A 216 -11.51 -5.44 5.17
C ASN A 216 -12.81 -4.68 4.93
N PHE A 217 -12.94 -3.52 5.54
CA PHE A 217 -14.08 -2.63 5.35
C PHE A 217 -13.71 -1.17 5.61
N PRO A 218 -14.20 -0.24 4.79
CA PRO A 218 -14.05 1.18 5.04
C PRO A 218 -15.16 1.68 5.98
N ILE A 219 -14.80 2.58 6.89
CA ILE A 219 -15.74 3.41 7.65
C ILE A 219 -15.36 4.85 7.36
N TRP A 220 -16.19 5.55 6.61
CA TRP A 220 -15.96 6.94 6.20
C TRP A 220 -14.64 7.11 5.43
N LYS A 221 -13.62 7.73 6.05
CA LYS A 221 -12.28 7.91 5.48
C LYS A 221 -11.24 6.97 6.07
N THR A 222 -11.67 6.04 6.91
CA THR A 222 -10.80 5.08 7.60
C THR A 222 -10.96 3.70 7.00
N HIS A 223 -9.87 2.98 6.86
CA HIS A 223 -9.85 1.58 6.45
C HIS A 223 -9.62 0.71 7.67
N HIS A 224 -10.46 -0.28 7.85
CA HIS A 224 -10.38 -1.23 8.95
C HIS A 224 -10.13 -2.63 8.41
N THR A 225 -9.24 -3.34 9.07
CA THR A 225 -8.96 -4.75 8.80
C THR A 225 -9.11 -5.52 10.10
N LEU A 226 -10.02 -6.47 10.12
CA LEU A 226 -10.12 -7.49 11.17
C LEU A 226 -9.47 -8.76 10.66
N LYS A 227 -8.49 -9.27 11.39
CA LYS A 227 -7.77 -10.49 11.03
C LYS A 227 -7.80 -11.46 12.21
N TRP A 228 -8.19 -12.69 11.96
CA TRP A 228 -7.88 -13.80 12.83
C TRP A 228 -6.76 -14.64 12.21
N GLU A 229 -5.84 -15.12 13.02
CA GLU A 229 -4.68 -15.86 12.58
C GLU A 229 -4.36 -17.02 13.54
N GLY A 230 -4.22 -18.20 12.99
CA GLY A 230 -3.73 -19.38 13.69
C GLY A 230 -2.41 -19.82 13.07
N VAL A 231 -1.32 -19.79 13.84
CA VAL A 231 0.04 -20.05 13.36
C VAL A 231 0.73 -21.08 14.22
N TRP A 232 1.23 -22.10 13.59
CA TRP A 232 2.21 -22.99 14.19
C TRP A 232 3.60 -22.47 13.88
N ARG A 233 4.29 -22.06 14.94
CA ARG A 233 5.65 -21.53 14.90
C ARG A 233 6.66 -22.58 15.29
N GLU A 234 7.76 -22.59 14.57
CA GLU A 234 8.94 -23.38 14.88
C GLU A 234 10.13 -22.42 14.99
N LEU A 235 10.61 -22.21 16.22
CA LEU A 235 11.76 -21.37 16.52
C LEU A 235 12.99 -22.26 16.67
N GLY A 236 14.05 -21.95 15.95
CA GLY A 236 15.32 -22.66 16.05
C GLY A 236 16.52 -21.72 16.08
N SER A 237 17.61 -22.15 16.65
CA SER A 237 18.86 -21.39 16.62
C SER A 237 19.46 -21.42 15.21
N LEU A 238 19.90 -20.27 14.70
CA LEU A 238 20.57 -20.16 13.41
C LEU A 238 22.00 -20.70 13.45
N SER A 239 22.68 -20.56 14.58
CA SER A 239 24.05 -21.01 14.80
C SER A 239 24.23 -21.74 16.15
N ARG A 240 25.32 -22.48 16.27
CA ARG A 240 25.71 -23.11 17.55
C ARG A 240 26.13 -22.08 18.60
N THR A 241 26.49 -20.87 18.18
CA THR A 241 26.91 -19.75 19.06
C THR A 241 25.75 -18.88 19.50
N ALA A 242 24.50 -19.25 19.18
CA ALA A 242 23.34 -18.55 19.68
C ALA A 242 23.28 -18.51 21.20
N SER A 243 22.84 -17.38 21.77
CA SER A 243 22.77 -17.15 23.20
C SER A 243 21.87 -18.18 23.90
N PHE A 244 22.09 -18.37 25.22
CA PHE A 244 21.25 -19.28 25.99
C PHE A 244 19.78 -18.87 25.94
N SER A 245 19.47 -17.58 26.03
CA SER A 245 18.11 -17.05 25.97
C SER A 245 17.40 -17.40 24.67
N VAL A 246 18.08 -17.34 23.52
CA VAL A 246 17.51 -17.73 22.22
C VAL A 246 17.26 -19.25 22.16
N ARG A 247 18.17 -20.04 22.69
CA ARG A 247 18.03 -21.50 22.73
C ARG A 247 16.95 -21.97 23.67
N GLU A 248 16.74 -21.27 24.79
CA GLU A 248 15.66 -21.54 25.74
C GLU A 248 14.28 -21.33 25.14
N GLU A 249 14.12 -20.27 24.34
CA GLU A 249 12.86 -19.98 23.62
C GLU A 249 12.69 -20.81 22.33
N SER A 250 13.70 -21.61 21.93
CA SER A 250 13.59 -22.48 20.76
C SER A 250 12.62 -23.62 20.98
N GLY A 251 11.84 -23.95 19.96
CA GLY A 251 10.84 -25.01 20.01
C GLY A 251 9.62 -24.70 19.16
N HIS A 252 8.56 -25.41 19.45
CA HIS A 252 7.28 -25.24 18.75
C HIS A 252 6.29 -24.50 19.65
N SER A 253 5.54 -23.60 19.04
CA SER A 253 4.44 -22.89 19.72
C SER A 253 3.29 -22.67 18.77
N LEU A 254 2.07 -22.70 19.32
CA LEU A 254 0.85 -22.35 18.61
C LEU A 254 0.42 -20.94 19.04
N LYS A 255 0.32 -20.03 18.06
CA LYS A 255 -0.27 -18.71 18.27
C LYS A 255 -1.64 -18.66 17.64
N SER A 256 -2.62 -18.21 18.39
CA SER A 256 -3.94 -17.86 17.88
C SER A 256 -4.25 -16.42 18.31
N SER A 257 -4.41 -15.52 17.35
CA SER A 257 -4.59 -14.10 17.63
C SER A 257 -5.71 -13.49 16.79
N ILE A 258 -6.32 -12.45 17.34
CA ILE A 258 -7.25 -11.56 16.64
C ILE A 258 -6.57 -10.20 16.59
N SER A 259 -6.46 -9.62 15.41
CA SER A 259 -5.91 -8.28 15.22
C SER A 259 -6.90 -7.36 14.52
N HIS A 260 -6.88 -6.10 14.94
CA HIS A 260 -7.60 -5.01 14.32
C HIS A 260 -6.62 -3.95 13.88
N THR A 261 -6.61 -3.63 12.60
CA THR A 261 -5.80 -2.55 12.04
C THR A 261 -6.71 -1.45 11.55
N MET A 262 -6.50 -0.23 12.02
CA MET A 262 -7.13 0.98 11.53
C MET A 262 -6.09 1.82 10.77
N THR A 263 -6.41 2.24 9.57
CA THR A 263 -5.54 3.07 8.75
C THR A 263 -6.28 4.28 8.21
N VAL A 264 -5.69 5.46 8.40
CA VAL A 264 -6.09 6.72 7.77
C VAL A 264 -4.90 7.22 6.99
N ASP A 265 -4.98 7.22 5.68
CA ASP A 265 -3.90 7.66 4.80
C ASP A 265 -4.42 8.75 3.85
N THR A 266 -3.92 9.97 4.06
CA THR A 266 -4.23 11.15 3.22
C THR A 266 -3.01 11.60 2.40
N ARG A 267 -1.95 10.80 2.41
CA ARG A 267 -0.70 11.12 1.70
C ARG A 267 -0.90 11.05 0.19
N ASN A 268 -0.25 11.93 -0.52
CA ASN A 268 -0.26 11.93 -1.99
C ASN A 268 0.62 10.81 -2.61
N SER A 269 1.52 10.21 -1.83
CA SER A 269 2.37 9.09 -2.23
C SER A 269 2.73 8.25 -1.01
N ALA A 270 2.74 6.93 -1.14
CA ALA A 270 3.14 6.04 -0.05
C ALA A 270 4.65 6.00 0.19
N ILE A 271 5.46 6.16 -0.88
CA ILE A 271 6.91 5.96 -0.84
C ILE A 271 7.68 7.22 -0.43
N LEU A 272 7.38 8.35 -1.08
CA LEU A 272 8.00 9.63 -0.77
C LEU A 272 6.91 10.72 -0.80
N PRO A 273 6.15 10.86 0.29
CA PRO A 273 5.05 11.81 0.35
C PRO A 273 5.56 13.25 0.41
N LYS A 274 4.89 14.14 -0.33
CA LYS A 274 5.12 15.58 -0.27
C LYS A 274 4.18 16.29 0.70
N ARG A 275 2.97 15.75 0.90
CA ARG A 275 1.94 16.29 1.79
C ARG A 275 0.96 15.21 2.22
N GLY A 276 0.30 15.47 3.33
CA GLY A 276 -0.70 14.59 3.92
C GLY A 276 -0.18 13.88 5.15
N ALA A 277 -1.04 13.11 5.77
CA ALA A 277 -0.77 12.41 7.01
C ALA A 277 -1.15 10.93 6.90
N LEU A 278 -0.44 10.09 7.65
CA LEU A 278 -0.75 8.70 7.89
C LEU A 278 -0.97 8.50 9.39
N LEU A 279 -2.06 7.85 9.75
CA LEU A 279 -2.28 7.25 11.06
C LEU A 279 -2.58 5.78 10.85
N LYS A 280 -1.78 4.92 11.44
CA LYS A 280 -2.02 3.48 11.46
C LYS A 280 -1.95 3.00 12.90
N ILE A 281 -2.99 2.31 13.34
CA ILE A 281 -3.07 1.69 14.66
C ILE A 281 -3.33 0.21 14.43
N ASN A 282 -2.50 -0.63 15.02
CA ASN A 282 -2.65 -2.07 15.00
C ASN A 282 -2.76 -2.59 16.43
N GLN A 283 -3.83 -3.29 16.72
CA GLN A 283 -4.12 -3.91 18.01
C GLN A 283 -4.23 -5.40 17.81
N GLU A 284 -3.46 -6.17 18.55
CA GLU A 284 -3.45 -7.64 18.46
C GLU A 284 -3.66 -8.25 19.84
N LEU A 285 -4.64 -9.13 19.94
CA LEU A 285 -4.92 -9.94 21.12
C LEU A 285 -4.66 -11.41 20.79
N ALA A 286 -3.64 -11.98 21.41
CA ALA A 286 -3.30 -13.39 21.30
C ALA A 286 -3.73 -14.17 22.54
N GLY A 287 -4.03 -15.45 22.36
CA GLY A 287 -4.34 -16.39 23.44
C GLY A 287 -5.83 -16.47 23.83
N TYR A 288 -6.68 -15.53 23.40
CA TYR A 288 -8.12 -15.58 23.68
C TYR A 288 -8.82 -16.74 22.95
N THR A 289 -8.40 -17.03 21.75
CA THR A 289 -8.93 -18.12 20.91
C THR A 289 -8.15 -19.43 21.06
N GLY A 290 -7.28 -19.53 22.07
CA GLY A 290 -6.41 -20.67 22.34
C GLY A 290 -4.95 -20.42 21.94
N GLY A 291 -4.11 -21.43 22.11
CA GLY A 291 -2.68 -21.36 21.79
C GLY A 291 -1.78 -21.32 23.04
N ASP A 292 -0.48 -21.26 22.76
CA ASP A 292 0.58 -21.31 23.79
C ASP A 292 1.02 -19.92 24.22
N VAL A 293 0.72 -18.87 23.44
CA VAL A 293 1.12 -17.47 23.66
C VAL A 293 -0.09 -16.63 24.01
N SER A 294 0.08 -15.70 24.95
CA SER A 294 -1.01 -14.85 25.43
C SER A 294 -0.49 -13.45 25.68
N PHE A 295 -0.93 -12.47 24.87
CA PHE A 295 -0.51 -11.07 25.01
C PHE A 295 -1.52 -10.11 24.37
N LEU A 296 -1.44 -8.84 24.79
CA LEU A 296 -2.03 -7.69 24.08
C LEU A 296 -0.88 -6.86 23.50
N LYS A 297 -0.93 -6.61 22.20
CA LYS A 297 0.07 -5.80 21.49
C LYS A 297 -0.60 -4.64 20.78
N GLU A 298 -0.10 -3.45 21.01
CA GLU A 298 -0.48 -2.23 20.29
C GLU A 298 0.71 -1.66 19.54
N ASP A 299 0.52 -1.24 18.31
CA ASP A 299 1.51 -0.58 17.48
C ASP A 299 0.87 0.62 16.79
N VAL A 300 1.47 1.79 16.94
CA VAL A 300 0.96 3.06 16.41
C VAL A 300 2.01 3.68 15.51
N GLU A 301 1.58 4.09 14.33
CA GLU A 301 2.41 4.80 13.35
C GLU A 301 1.72 6.10 12.97
N LEU A 302 2.40 7.20 13.23
CA LEU A 302 2.01 8.55 12.81
C LEU A 302 3.05 9.08 11.85
N GLN A 303 2.60 9.69 10.75
CA GLN A 303 3.46 10.42 9.83
C GLN A 303 2.72 11.66 9.36
N PHE A 304 3.40 12.79 9.38
CA PHE A 304 2.90 14.06 8.88
C PHE A 304 3.90 14.65 7.88
N ASN A 305 3.40 15.09 6.72
CA ASN A 305 4.21 15.64 5.65
C ASN A 305 3.65 16.98 5.20
N SER A 306 4.52 17.98 5.12
CA SER A 306 4.19 19.32 4.67
C SER A 306 5.16 19.79 3.59
N SER A 307 4.63 20.23 2.48
CA SER A 307 5.45 20.88 1.44
C SER A 307 5.75 22.32 1.84
N LEU A 308 7.02 22.68 1.78
CA LEU A 308 7.54 24.01 2.03
C LEU A 308 7.91 24.73 0.71
N LEU A 309 8.54 25.90 0.82
CA LEU A 309 9.05 26.66 -0.32
C LEU A 309 10.11 25.85 -1.09
N TRP A 310 10.26 26.15 -2.41
CA TRP A 310 11.24 25.53 -3.33
C TRP A 310 11.14 24.00 -3.44
N ASP A 311 9.91 23.47 -3.45
CA ASP A 311 9.65 22.02 -3.53
C ASP A 311 10.35 21.19 -2.43
N SER A 312 10.68 21.84 -1.31
CA SER A 312 11.18 21.14 -0.13
C SER A 312 10.03 20.57 0.68
N VAL A 313 10.31 19.52 1.43
CA VAL A 313 9.31 18.78 2.23
C VAL A 313 9.85 18.56 3.62
N LEU A 314 9.05 18.91 4.61
CA LEU A 314 9.27 18.53 6.00
C LEU A 314 8.37 17.34 6.34
N SER A 315 8.97 16.28 6.83
CA SER A 315 8.27 15.06 7.30
C SER A 315 8.59 14.83 8.77
N ALA A 316 7.56 14.58 9.55
CA ALA A 316 7.68 14.16 10.94
C ALA A 316 7.01 12.80 11.11
N SER A 317 7.71 11.86 11.73
CA SER A 317 7.22 10.51 11.98
C SER A 317 7.34 10.16 13.45
N LEU A 318 6.36 9.45 13.99
CA LEU A 318 6.37 8.91 15.35
C LEU A 318 5.78 7.50 15.32
N TRP A 319 6.58 6.54 15.76
CA TRP A 319 6.17 5.16 15.92
C TRP A 319 6.25 4.80 17.41
N GLY A 320 5.35 3.95 17.85
CA GLY A 320 5.37 3.48 19.22
C GLY A 320 4.60 2.20 19.38
N GLY A 321 5.04 1.33 20.25
CA GLY A 321 4.39 0.06 20.50
C GLY A 321 4.56 -0.42 21.92
N LEU A 322 3.56 -1.16 22.36
CA LEU A 322 3.50 -1.77 23.69
C LEU A 322 3.02 -3.22 23.53
N LEU A 323 3.72 -4.14 24.16
CA LEU A 323 3.34 -5.55 24.27
C LEU A 323 3.21 -5.88 25.75
N VAL A 324 2.02 -6.31 26.15
CA VAL A 324 1.71 -6.71 27.53
C VAL A 324 1.36 -8.19 27.53
N PRO A 325 2.20 -9.06 28.14
CA PRO A 325 1.86 -10.46 28.34
C PRO A 325 0.62 -10.59 29.22
N ILE A 326 -0.23 -11.56 28.91
CA ILE A 326 -1.43 -11.88 29.70
C ILE A 326 -1.21 -13.23 30.38
N GLY A 327 -1.31 -13.26 31.72
CA GLY A 327 -1.03 -14.46 32.53
C GLY A 327 0.44 -14.57 32.92
N ASP A 328 0.87 -15.80 33.26
CA ASP A 328 2.19 -16.07 33.85
C ASP A 328 3.29 -16.37 32.81
N LYS A 329 2.95 -16.35 31.51
CA LYS A 329 3.91 -16.65 30.45
C LYS A 329 4.60 -15.37 29.97
N PRO A 330 5.95 -15.38 29.84
CA PRO A 330 6.67 -14.25 29.28
C PRO A 330 6.35 -14.07 27.79
N SER A 331 6.65 -12.87 27.27
CA SER A 331 6.56 -12.56 25.84
C SER A 331 7.57 -13.40 25.05
N SER A 332 7.16 -13.93 23.89
CA SER A 332 8.07 -14.64 22.98
C SER A 332 8.96 -13.67 22.20
N ILE A 333 10.20 -14.05 21.95
CA ILE A 333 11.16 -13.32 21.12
C ILE A 333 10.61 -13.02 19.72
N ALA A 334 9.76 -13.88 19.18
CA ALA A 334 9.12 -13.72 17.88
C ALA A 334 8.03 -12.61 17.87
N ASP A 335 7.47 -12.27 19.02
CA ASP A 335 6.40 -11.27 19.14
C ASP A 335 6.89 -9.89 19.59
N ARG A 336 8.10 -9.79 20.15
CA ARG A 336 8.70 -8.54 20.67
C ARG A 336 9.00 -7.56 19.54
N PHE A 337 9.15 -6.30 19.90
CA PHE A 337 9.56 -5.24 18.99
C PHE A 337 11.09 -5.21 18.83
N TYR A 338 11.52 -4.77 17.64
CA TYR A 338 12.92 -4.57 17.30
C TYR A 338 13.13 -3.16 16.77
N LEU A 339 14.26 -2.53 17.11
CA LEU A 339 14.57 -1.17 16.75
C LEU A 339 16.03 -1.02 16.31
N GLY A 340 16.30 -0.08 15.43
CA GLY A 340 17.61 0.21 14.84
C GLY A 340 17.71 -0.19 13.39
N GLY A 341 18.53 0.52 12.64
CA GLY A 341 18.80 0.25 11.24
C GLY A 341 18.39 1.37 10.30
N PRO A 342 18.69 1.23 9.01
CA PRO A 342 18.53 2.30 8.02
C PRO A 342 17.09 2.72 7.80
N THR A 343 16.12 1.88 8.14
CA THR A 343 14.69 2.16 7.97
C THR A 343 14.01 2.71 9.22
N THR A 344 14.69 2.64 10.37
CA THR A 344 14.17 3.10 11.67
C THR A 344 15.08 4.16 12.31
N VAL A 345 15.86 3.83 13.31
CA VAL A 345 16.87 4.72 13.89
C VAL A 345 18.19 4.51 13.15
N ARG A 346 18.50 5.43 12.26
CA ARG A 346 19.72 5.37 11.42
C ARG A 346 20.98 5.54 12.26
N GLY A 347 22.12 5.09 11.74
CA GLY A 347 23.39 5.09 12.47
C GLY A 347 23.58 3.92 13.41
N PHE A 348 22.59 3.02 13.50
CA PHE A 348 22.69 1.75 14.21
C PHE A 348 22.55 0.60 13.23
N SER A 349 23.14 -0.55 13.57
CA SER A 349 22.97 -1.76 12.77
C SER A 349 21.53 -2.25 12.83
N MET A 350 21.14 -3.12 11.90
CA MET A 350 19.77 -3.65 11.82
C MET A 350 19.36 -4.30 13.15
N TYR A 351 18.29 -3.78 13.77
CA TYR A 351 17.69 -4.28 15.02
C TYR A 351 18.65 -4.45 16.20
N SER A 352 19.64 -3.57 16.28
CA SER A 352 20.72 -3.64 17.27
C SER A 352 20.56 -2.68 18.44
N ILE A 353 19.36 -2.23 18.72
CA ILE A 353 19.01 -1.39 19.87
C ILE A 353 18.18 -2.21 20.86
N GLY A 354 18.51 -2.13 22.14
CA GLY A 354 17.70 -2.66 23.23
C GLY A 354 18.26 -3.90 23.90
N PRO A 355 17.42 -4.72 24.56
CA PRO A 355 17.85 -5.88 25.32
C PRO A 355 18.63 -6.89 24.51
N GLN A 356 19.75 -7.35 25.02
CA GLN A 356 20.61 -8.34 24.39
C GLN A 356 21.11 -9.39 25.38
N SER A 357 21.51 -10.55 24.87
CA SER A 357 22.17 -11.61 25.60
C SER A 357 23.28 -12.20 24.74
N GLU A 358 24.52 -12.21 25.25
CA GLU A 358 25.70 -12.80 24.58
C GLU A 358 25.90 -12.32 23.11
N GLY A 359 25.47 -11.08 22.80
CA GLY A 359 25.56 -10.49 21.47
C GLY A 359 24.35 -10.71 20.57
N ASP A 360 23.34 -11.48 20.99
CA ASP A 360 22.05 -11.63 20.31
C ASP A 360 21.03 -10.65 20.85
N TYR A 361 20.30 -9.96 19.99
CA TYR A 361 19.24 -9.04 20.37
C TYR A 361 17.93 -9.78 20.57
N LEU A 362 17.33 -9.56 21.73
CA LEU A 362 16.13 -10.30 22.17
C LEU A 362 14.83 -9.55 21.89
N GLY A 363 14.94 -8.32 21.35
CA GLY A 363 13.78 -7.43 21.23
C GLY A 363 13.30 -6.86 22.56
N GLY A 364 12.27 -6.04 22.54
CA GLY A 364 11.67 -5.42 23.71
C GLY A 364 10.15 -5.38 23.66
N GLU A 365 9.55 -5.14 24.81
CA GLU A 365 8.10 -5.11 24.99
C GLU A 365 7.51 -3.73 24.79
N ALA A 366 8.31 -2.68 24.93
CA ALA A 366 7.89 -1.31 24.66
C ALA A 366 8.94 -0.55 23.88
N TYR A 367 8.51 0.22 22.91
CA TYR A 367 9.38 1.08 22.12
C TYR A 367 8.67 2.37 21.70
N TRP A 368 9.48 3.36 21.41
CA TRP A 368 9.10 4.51 20.62
C TRP A 368 10.24 4.88 19.68
N ALA A 369 9.91 5.48 18.56
CA ALA A 369 10.87 6.04 17.62
C ALA A 369 10.28 7.27 16.96
N GLY A 370 11.04 8.34 16.90
CA GLY A 370 10.66 9.59 16.27
C GLY A 370 11.67 10.01 15.21
N GLY A 371 11.17 10.60 14.13
CA GLY A 371 12.01 11.10 13.05
C GLY A 371 11.53 12.46 12.53
N LEU A 372 12.48 13.35 12.31
CA LEU A 372 12.30 14.58 11.55
C LEU A 372 13.14 14.50 10.29
N HIS A 373 12.55 14.71 9.13
CA HIS A 373 13.19 14.58 7.85
C HIS A 373 12.92 15.82 7.00
N PHE A 374 13.97 16.35 6.42
CA PHE A 374 13.90 17.47 5.52
C PHE A 374 14.43 17.04 4.15
N TYR A 375 13.56 17.08 3.16
CA TYR A 375 13.88 16.72 1.78
C TYR A 375 13.93 17.96 0.92
N THR A 376 15.00 18.14 0.16
CA THR A 376 15.16 19.23 -0.80
C THR A 376 15.47 18.67 -2.18
N PRO A 377 15.10 19.38 -3.27
CA PRO A 377 15.61 19.03 -4.59
C PRO A 377 17.14 19.13 -4.62
N LEU A 378 17.77 18.37 -5.52
CA LEU A 378 19.21 18.48 -5.71
C LEU A 378 19.61 19.91 -6.12
N PRO A 379 20.67 20.48 -5.52
CA PRO A 379 21.08 21.88 -5.77
C PRO A 379 21.50 22.17 -7.23
N PHE A 380 21.87 21.12 -7.97
CA PHE A 380 22.37 21.25 -9.36
C PHE A 380 21.27 21.07 -10.42
N ARG A 381 20.08 20.63 -10.05
CA ARG A 381 18.94 20.45 -10.96
C ARG A 381 17.63 20.73 -10.23
N PRO A 382 17.24 22.00 -10.08
CA PRO A 382 15.93 22.32 -9.53
C PRO A 382 14.85 21.87 -10.50
N GLY A 383 14.09 20.89 -10.08
CA GLY A 383 12.83 20.35 -10.50
C GLY A 383 12.19 20.82 -11.78
N GLN A 384 12.60 20.31 -12.92
CA GLN A 384 11.88 20.53 -14.19
C GLN A 384 11.92 19.28 -15.05
N GLY A 385 11.29 18.20 -14.56
CA GLY A 385 11.10 16.99 -15.35
C GLY A 385 12.41 16.27 -15.72
N GLY A 386 12.44 14.97 -15.53
CA GLY A 386 13.57 14.15 -15.92
C GLY A 386 14.18 13.34 -14.79
N PHE A 387 15.34 12.72 -15.05
CA PHE A 387 16.01 11.82 -14.12
C PHE A 387 16.35 12.48 -12.76
N GLY A 388 16.61 13.80 -12.75
CA GLY A 388 16.94 14.57 -11.54
C GLY A 388 15.81 14.64 -10.51
N ASP A 389 14.56 14.53 -10.93
CA ASP A 389 13.40 14.60 -10.03
C ASP A 389 13.21 13.32 -9.18
N LEU A 390 13.88 12.25 -9.56
CA LEU A 390 13.88 11.00 -8.79
C LEU A 390 14.74 11.08 -7.53
N PHE A 391 15.67 12.05 -7.47
CA PHE A 391 16.59 12.23 -6.35
C PHE A 391 16.18 13.41 -5.48
N ARG A 392 16.37 13.24 -4.16
CA ARG A 392 16.20 14.28 -3.15
C ARG A 392 17.41 14.30 -2.22
N THR A 393 17.86 15.48 -1.84
CA THR A 393 18.76 15.62 -0.70
C THR A 393 17.96 15.42 0.57
N HIS A 394 18.50 14.69 1.51
CA HIS A 394 17.83 14.28 2.74
C HIS A 394 18.65 14.68 3.95
N PHE A 395 18.05 15.41 4.87
CA PHE A 395 18.59 15.69 6.19
C PHE A 395 17.64 15.05 7.21
N PHE A 396 18.19 14.43 8.24
CA PHE A 396 17.37 13.74 9.22
C PHE A 396 17.88 13.89 10.64
N LEU A 397 16.95 13.78 11.56
CA LEU A 397 17.16 13.59 12.99
C LEU A 397 16.23 12.46 13.43
N ASN A 398 16.79 11.36 13.91
CA ASN A 398 16.04 10.23 14.45
C ASN A 398 16.35 10.04 15.92
N ALA A 399 15.36 9.61 16.69
CA ALA A 399 15.54 9.21 18.08
C ALA A 399 14.64 8.04 18.40
N GLY A 400 15.01 7.23 19.39
CA GLY A 400 14.16 6.14 19.84
C GLY A 400 14.76 5.39 21.02
N ASN A 401 13.91 4.57 21.64
CA ASN A 401 14.30 3.67 22.71
C ASN A 401 13.47 2.39 22.66
N LEU A 402 14.04 1.30 23.11
CA LEU A 402 13.43 -0.02 23.21
C LEU A 402 13.80 -0.64 24.54
N CYS A 403 12.82 -1.08 25.30
CA CYS A 403 13.06 -1.67 26.63
C CYS A 403 12.01 -2.75 26.96
N ASN A 404 12.32 -3.56 27.96
CA ASN A 404 11.37 -4.42 28.65
C ASN A 404 10.74 -3.68 29.81
N LEU A 405 9.45 -3.92 30.06
CA LEU A 405 8.71 -3.34 31.18
C LEU A 405 8.67 -4.32 32.38
N ASN A 406 8.73 -3.76 33.57
CA ASN A 406 8.44 -4.52 34.77
C ASN A 406 6.99 -4.23 35.16
N TYR A 407 6.10 -5.19 34.99
CA TYR A 407 4.64 -4.99 35.19
C TYR A 407 4.24 -4.73 36.65
N GLY A 408 5.17 -4.88 37.61
CA GLY A 408 4.99 -4.47 39.00
C GLY A 408 5.19 -2.97 39.24
N ASP A 409 5.80 -2.27 38.30
CA ASP A 409 6.09 -0.85 38.42
C ASP A 409 4.90 -0.03 37.92
N GLY A 410 4.71 1.17 38.47
CA GLY A 410 3.65 2.07 38.05
C GLY A 410 3.91 2.69 36.66
N PRO A 411 2.88 3.29 35.99
CA PRO A 411 3.01 3.86 34.67
C PRO A 411 4.06 4.97 34.57
N ASN A 412 4.31 5.71 35.64
CA ASN A 412 5.37 6.74 35.68
C ASN A 412 6.77 6.14 35.58
N ALA A 413 7.03 4.98 36.21
CA ALA A 413 8.30 4.27 36.07
C ALA A 413 8.52 3.74 34.64
N HIS A 414 7.47 3.28 33.98
CA HIS A 414 7.52 2.88 32.58
C HIS A 414 7.88 4.04 31.66
N LEU A 415 7.25 5.20 31.84
CA LEU A 415 7.55 6.41 31.07
C LEU A 415 8.98 6.89 31.33
N GLN A 416 9.45 6.84 32.57
CA GLN A 416 10.82 7.19 32.95
C GLN A 416 11.82 6.25 32.23
N LYS A 417 11.57 4.95 32.20
CA LYS A 417 12.43 3.96 31.56
C LYS A 417 12.48 4.16 30.04
N LEU A 418 11.38 4.54 29.41
CA LEU A 418 11.34 4.90 27.99
C LEU A 418 12.05 6.23 27.67
N ALA A 419 12.09 7.15 28.63
CA ALA A 419 12.78 8.43 28.50
C ALA A 419 14.26 8.37 28.87
N GLU A 420 14.69 7.34 29.60
CA GLU A 420 16.09 7.08 29.89
C GLU A 420 16.80 6.42 28.70
N CYS A 421 18.09 6.65 28.55
CA CYS A 421 18.92 5.97 27.54
C CYS A 421 18.44 6.11 26.10
N ILE A 422 17.99 7.31 25.74
CA ILE A 422 17.54 7.61 24.37
C ILE A 422 18.71 7.49 23.41
N ARG A 423 18.55 6.68 22.36
CA ARG A 423 19.44 6.63 21.21
C ARG A 423 18.95 7.59 20.17
N TRP A 424 19.82 8.38 19.60
CA TRP A 424 19.48 9.31 18.56
C TRP A 424 20.60 9.43 17.53
N SER A 425 20.25 9.87 16.36
CA SER A 425 21.20 10.06 15.27
C SER A 425 20.77 11.20 14.38
N TYR A 426 21.73 11.84 13.76
CA TYR A 426 21.48 12.85 12.75
C TYR A 426 22.40 12.61 11.57
N GLY A 427 22.06 13.19 10.44
CA GLY A 427 22.87 13.05 9.26
C GLY A 427 22.25 13.66 8.01
N ALA A 428 22.94 13.43 6.90
CA ALA A 428 22.53 13.89 5.60
C ALA A 428 22.80 12.82 4.54
N GLY A 429 22.04 12.86 3.46
CA GLY A 429 22.19 11.89 2.40
C GLY A 429 21.38 12.20 1.16
N ILE A 430 21.22 11.20 0.35
CA ILE A 430 20.45 11.26 -0.91
C ILE A 430 19.42 10.16 -0.87
N VAL A 431 18.21 10.50 -1.29
CA VAL A 431 17.07 9.58 -1.45
C VAL A 431 16.73 9.46 -2.92
N LEU A 432 16.60 8.24 -3.38
CA LEU A 432 16.15 7.89 -4.72
C LEU A 432 14.78 7.19 -4.64
N ARG A 433 13.81 7.70 -5.40
CA ARG A 433 12.52 7.08 -5.58
C ARG A 433 12.55 6.16 -6.80
N LEU A 434 12.34 4.88 -6.59
CA LEU A 434 12.18 3.89 -7.66
C LEU A 434 10.67 3.71 -7.99
N GLY A 435 10.12 4.65 -8.73
CA GLY A 435 8.70 4.63 -9.11
C GLY A 435 7.77 4.51 -7.89
N ASN A 436 6.93 3.48 -7.90
CA ASN A 436 6.05 3.11 -6.78
C ASN A 436 6.48 1.78 -6.12
N ILE A 437 7.71 1.34 -6.36
CA ILE A 437 8.21 0.04 -5.89
C ILE A 437 8.93 0.19 -4.57
N ALA A 438 9.89 1.11 -4.49
CA ALA A 438 10.75 1.28 -3.33
C ALA A 438 11.39 2.66 -3.26
N ARG A 439 11.93 2.97 -2.09
CA ARG A 439 12.79 4.10 -1.80
C ARG A 439 14.16 3.57 -1.43
N LEU A 440 15.19 4.12 -2.03
CA LEU A 440 16.59 3.87 -1.69
C LEU A 440 17.16 5.12 -1.01
N GLU A 441 17.91 4.91 0.04
CA GLU A 441 18.59 5.97 0.79
C GLU A 441 20.08 5.65 0.92
N LEU A 442 20.90 6.65 0.72
CA LEU A 442 22.32 6.63 1.06
C LEU A 442 22.58 7.79 1.99
N ASN A 443 22.76 7.53 3.26
CA ASN A 443 22.88 8.54 4.30
C ASN A 443 24.23 8.42 5.01
N TYR A 444 24.82 9.56 5.32
CA TYR A 444 25.92 9.67 6.27
C TYR A 444 25.31 9.91 7.65
N CYS A 445 25.54 8.99 8.58
CA CYS A 445 24.89 8.95 9.88
C CYS A 445 25.90 9.16 10.99
N ILE A 446 25.51 9.94 12.00
CA ILE A 446 26.28 10.17 13.23
C ILE A 446 25.40 9.70 14.38
N PRO A 447 25.65 8.50 14.93
CA PRO A 447 24.91 7.98 16.08
C PRO A 447 25.37 8.62 17.38
N MET A 448 24.41 8.89 18.26
CA MET A 448 24.60 9.49 19.57
C MET A 448 23.76 8.75 20.62
N GLY A 449 24.09 8.93 21.92
CA GLY A 449 23.35 8.27 23.00
C GLY A 449 23.52 6.75 23.02
N VAL A 450 24.62 6.26 22.45
CA VAL A 450 24.92 4.82 22.36
C VAL A 450 25.02 4.20 23.76
N GLN A 451 24.33 3.09 23.98
CA GLN A 451 24.35 2.33 25.17
C GLN A 451 25.25 1.11 25.06
N SER A 452 25.66 0.56 26.20
CA SER A 452 26.45 -0.68 26.22
C SER A 452 25.68 -1.80 25.52
N GLY A 453 26.31 -2.37 24.52
CA GLY A 453 25.73 -3.46 23.71
C GLY A 453 25.10 -3.07 22.42
N ASP A 454 24.81 -1.79 22.19
CA ASP A 454 24.32 -1.35 20.89
C ASP A 454 25.42 -1.49 19.82
N ARG A 455 25.06 -1.94 18.61
CA ARG A 455 25.98 -1.96 17.48
C ARG A 455 25.75 -0.74 16.60
N ILE A 456 26.74 0.14 16.57
CA ILE A 456 26.71 1.35 15.75
C ILE A 456 27.08 1.04 14.29
N CYS A 457 26.55 1.83 13.39
CA CYS A 457 26.92 1.91 11.99
C CYS A 457 27.21 3.36 11.65
N ASP A 458 28.35 3.86 12.18
CA ASP A 458 28.83 5.23 11.96
C ASP A 458 29.29 5.42 10.52
N GLY A 459 29.00 6.58 9.93
CA GLY A 459 29.35 6.89 8.54
C GLY A 459 28.26 6.55 7.55
N VAL A 460 28.65 5.99 6.41
CA VAL A 460 27.72 5.74 5.28
C VAL A 460 26.85 4.52 5.54
N GLN A 461 25.54 4.74 5.53
CA GLN A 461 24.53 3.68 5.66
C GLN A 461 23.60 3.66 4.46
N PHE A 462 23.40 2.47 3.89
CA PHE A 462 22.45 2.25 2.80
C PHE A 462 21.14 1.68 3.35
N GLY A 463 20.03 2.22 2.88
CA GLY A 463 18.69 1.77 3.20
C GLY A 463 17.85 1.55 1.95
N ALA A 464 17.10 0.47 1.92
CA ALA A 464 16.15 0.15 0.86
C ALA A 464 14.83 -0.35 1.46
N GLY A 465 13.70 0.18 1.01
CA GLY A 465 12.40 -0.23 1.54
C GLY A 465 11.25 0.61 1.05
N ILE A 466 10.10 0.32 1.61
CA ILE A 466 8.85 1.07 1.37
C ILE A 466 8.49 1.92 2.59
N ARG A 467 8.76 1.39 3.79
CA ARG A 467 8.43 2.02 5.08
C ARG A 467 9.70 2.53 5.75
N PHE A 468 9.72 3.80 6.06
CA PHE A 468 10.80 4.48 6.80
C PHE A 468 10.18 5.33 7.91
N LEU A 469 10.92 5.37 9.04
CA LEU A 469 10.60 6.26 10.15
C LEU A 469 10.66 7.69 9.70
#